data_f450ba99849a1aa67e24b7614f6e07ff
#
_entry.id   f450ba99849a1aa67e24b7614f6e07ff
#
_cell.length_a   1.000
_cell.length_b   1.000
_cell.length_c   1.000
_cell.angle_alpha   90.00
_cell.angle_beta   90.00
_cell.angle_gamma   90.00
#
_symmetry.space_group_name_H-M   'P 1'
#
loop_
_entity.id
_entity.type
_entity.pdbx_description
1 polymer ?
#
loop_
_entity_poly.entity_id
_entity_poly.type
_entity_poly.pdbx_seq_one_letter_code
_entity_poly.pdbx_strand_id
1 'polypeptide(L)'
;MKIIQTLLVLLGGLFPFILNAGTTEDIYFSHIGMEDGLSHSTIFAINQDKEGNLWFATYDGVNKYDGYNFTVYRHEYANPNSIASDITRCIAIDDSDQIWVGTREGLSLSLIHI
;
A
#
# COMPACT_ATOMS: atom_id res chain seq x y z
N MET A 1 21.12 50.30 -15.93
CA MET A 1 21.25 48.95 -16.58
C MET A 1 21.39 47.85 -15.56
N LYS A 2 22.43 47.90 -14.76
CA LYS A 2 22.66 46.86 -13.75
C LYS A 2 21.57 46.81 -12.68
N ILE A 3 21.07 47.97 -12.31
CA ILE A 3 20.01 48.07 -11.32
C ILE A 3 18.73 47.42 -11.81
N ILE A 4 18.45 47.63 -13.09
CA ILE A 4 17.27 47.03 -13.70
C ILE A 4 17.40 45.52 -13.77
N GLN A 5 18.59 45.04 -14.13
CA GLN A 5 18.85 43.63 -14.17
C GLN A 5 18.76 43.00 -12.79
N THR A 6 19.30 43.68 -11.78
CA THR A 6 19.20 43.20 -10.41
C THR A 6 17.74 43.19 -9.97
N LEU A 7 16.99 44.19 -10.33
CA LEU A 7 15.59 44.23 -10.01
C LEU A 7 14.82 43.09 -10.70
N LEU A 8 15.14 42.82 -11.95
CA LEU A 8 14.55 41.71 -12.66
C LEU A 8 14.86 40.35 -12.02
N VAL A 9 16.10 40.23 -11.55
CA VAL A 9 16.49 38.99 -10.84
C VAL A 9 15.70 38.86 -9.54
N LEU A 10 15.53 39.94 -8.82
CA LEU A 10 14.72 39.91 -7.61
C LEU A 10 13.27 39.60 -7.92
N LEU A 11 12.74 40.16 -8.95
CA LEU A 11 11.37 39.85 -9.41
C LEU A 11 11.30 38.39 -9.90
N GLY A 12 12.33 37.93 -10.61
CA GLY A 12 12.40 36.57 -11.04
C GLY A 12 12.44 35.58 -9.87
N GLY A 13 13.08 35.98 -8.78
CA GLY A 13 13.07 35.17 -7.58
C GLY A 13 11.70 35.00 -6.93
N LEU A 14 10.78 35.92 -7.21
CA LEU A 14 9.41 35.81 -6.74
C LEU A 14 8.54 34.97 -7.66
N PHE A 15 8.90 34.87 -8.92
CA PHE A 15 8.12 34.07 -9.87
C PHE A 15 7.89 32.62 -9.47
N PRO A 16 8.87 31.91 -8.95
CA PRO A 16 8.64 30.53 -8.51
C PRO A 16 7.53 30.42 -7.47
N PHE A 17 7.43 31.40 -6.61
CA PHE A 17 6.34 31.44 -5.65
C PHE A 17 4.99 31.59 -6.32
N ILE A 18 4.90 32.47 -7.28
CA ILE A 18 3.65 32.74 -7.99
C ILE A 18 3.24 31.50 -8.78
N LEU A 19 4.18 30.86 -9.45
CA LEU A 19 3.92 29.66 -10.21
C LEU A 19 3.48 28.51 -9.30
N ASN A 20 4.14 28.33 -8.18
CA ASN A 20 3.77 27.29 -7.23
C ASN A 20 2.40 27.54 -6.59
N ALA A 21 2.09 28.79 -6.32
CA ALA A 21 0.80 29.16 -5.77
C ALA A 21 -0.33 28.97 -6.77
N GLY A 22 -0.01 29.06 -8.06
CA GLY A 22 -0.99 28.89 -9.13
C GLY A 22 -1.21 27.46 -9.58
N THR A 23 -0.37 26.52 -9.13
CA THR A 23 -0.52 25.11 -9.49
C THR A 23 -1.30 24.40 -8.41
N THR A 24 -2.49 23.95 -8.75
CA THR A 24 -3.23 23.01 -7.95
C THR A 24 -2.94 21.62 -8.51
N GLU A 25 -2.47 20.72 -7.66
CA GLU A 25 -2.34 19.34 -8.06
C GLU A 25 -3.73 18.69 -8.08
N ASP A 26 -4.10 18.18 -9.21
CA ASP A 26 -5.30 17.36 -9.32
C ASP A 26 -4.99 15.96 -8.80
N ILE A 27 -5.89 15.45 -7.99
CA ILE A 27 -5.76 14.08 -7.46
C ILE A 27 -6.59 13.16 -8.35
N TYR A 28 -5.94 12.14 -8.87
CA TYR A 28 -6.59 11.11 -9.67
C TYR A 28 -6.56 9.81 -8.90
N PHE A 29 -7.68 9.08 -8.95
CA PHE A 29 -7.78 7.77 -8.33
C PHE A 29 -7.81 6.70 -9.40
N SER A 30 -6.94 5.71 -9.27
CA SER A 30 -7.04 4.49 -10.04
C SER A 30 -7.69 3.40 -9.20
N HIS A 31 -8.38 2.49 -9.86
CA HIS A 31 -9.07 1.40 -9.19
C HIS A 31 -8.29 0.11 -9.34
N ILE A 32 -8.14 -0.60 -8.23
CA ILE A 32 -7.60 -1.95 -8.21
C ILE A 32 -8.66 -2.83 -7.58
N GLY A 33 -9.14 -3.79 -8.33
CA GLY A 33 -10.26 -4.62 -7.92
C GLY A 33 -10.04 -6.10 -8.20
N MET A 34 -11.12 -6.84 -8.13
CA MET A 34 -11.07 -8.29 -8.34
C MET A 34 -10.63 -8.65 -9.75
N GLU A 35 -10.92 -7.81 -10.73
CA GLU A 35 -10.44 -7.98 -12.11
C GLU A 35 -8.92 -7.90 -12.24
N ASP A 36 -8.25 -7.29 -11.29
CA ASP A 36 -6.79 -7.17 -11.26
C ASP A 36 -6.12 -8.29 -10.46
N GLY A 37 -6.90 -9.12 -9.79
CA GLY A 37 -6.41 -10.24 -9.00
C GLY A 37 -6.70 -10.17 -7.52
N LEU A 38 -7.31 -9.09 -7.05
CA LEU A 38 -7.76 -9.00 -5.66
C LEU A 38 -8.80 -10.09 -5.39
N SER A 39 -8.64 -10.83 -4.29
CA SER A 39 -9.48 -12.00 -4.03
C SER A 39 -10.90 -11.65 -3.61
N HIS A 40 -11.09 -10.49 -2.99
CA HIS A 40 -12.41 -10.03 -2.55
C HIS A 40 -12.44 -8.52 -2.47
N SER A 41 -13.59 -7.94 -2.75
CA SER A 41 -13.76 -6.49 -2.72
C SER A 41 -13.85 -5.91 -1.31
N THR A 42 -14.13 -6.74 -0.30
CA THR A 42 -14.20 -6.30 1.09
C THR A 42 -12.82 -6.39 1.71
N ILE A 43 -12.24 -5.24 1.99
CA ILE A 43 -10.90 -5.10 2.58
C ILE A 43 -11.06 -4.53 3.98
N PHE A 44 -10.54 -5.23 4.97
CA PHE A 44 -10.60 -4.82 6.37
C PHE A 44 -9.37 -4.08 6.85
N ALA A 45 -8.21 -4.39 6.28
CA ALA A 45 -6.96 -3.77 6.69
C ALA A 45 -5.95 -3.78 5.55
N ILE A 46 -5.09 -2.79 5.55
CA ILE A 46 -4.00 -2.64 4.58
C ILE A 46 -2.73 -2.28 5.34
N ASN A 47 -1.64 -2.93 4.98
CA ASN A 47 -0.34 -2.61 5.52
C ASN A 47 0.73 -2.72 4.43
N GLN A 48 1.87 -2.09 4.65
CA GLN A 48 2.97 -2.10 3.70
C GLN A 48 4.21 -2.68 4.38
N ASP A 49 4.90 -3.59 3.69
CA ASP A 49 6.17 -4.11 4.18
C ASP A 49 7.35 -3.21 3.78
N LYS A 50 8.56 -3.56 4.23
CA LYS A 50 9.75 -2.77 3.95
C LYS A 50 10.16 -2.76 2.49
N GLU A 51 9.74 -3.77 1.75
CA GLU A 51 10.02 -3.87 0.31
C GLU A 51 9.02 -3.09 -0.53
N GLY A 52 8.02 -2.49 0.11
CA GLY A 52 6.99 -1.71 -0.57
C GLY A 52 5.78 -2.50 -1.01
N ASN A 53 5.72 -3.80 -0.72
CA ASN A 53 4.53 -4.60 -1.03
C ASN A 53 3.38 -4.21 -0.14
N LEU A 54 2.18 -4.16 -0.70
CA LEU A 54 0.96 -3.93 0.05
C LEU A 54 0.33 -5.26 0.43
N TRP A 55 -0.15 -5.33 1.66
CA TRP A 55 -0.81 -6.50 2.21
C TRP A 55 -2.22 -6.14 2.60
N PHE A 56 -3.16 -6.93 2.15
CA PHE A 56 -4.59 -6.69 2.37
C PHE A 56 -5.20 -7.84 3.14
N ALA A 57 -5.85 -7.54 4.26
CA ALA A 57 -6.73 -8.49 4.92
C ALA A 57 -8.10 -8.38 4.28
N THR A 58 -8.58 -9.46 3.70
CA THR A 58 -9.87 -9.47 3.00
C THR A 58 -10.81 -10.53 3.57
N TYR A 59 -12.02 -10.53 3.08
CA TYR A 59 -12.98 -11.57 3.40
C TYR A 59 -12.65 -12.92 2.76
N ASP A 60 -11.65 -12.95 1.87
CA ASP A 60 -11.20 -14.15 1.17
C ASP A 60 -9.67 -14.24 1.17
N GLY A 61 -9.09 -14.39 2.35
CA GLY A 61 -7.67 -14.56 2.53
C GLY A 61 -6.89 -13.26 2.60
N VAL A 62 -5.57 -13.42 2.63
CA VAL A 62 -4.60 -12.33 2.63
C VAL A 62 -4.05 -12.16 1.23
N ASN A 63 -4.01 -10.93 0.76
CA ASN A 63 -3.50 -10.59 -0.55
C ASN A 63 -2.21 -9.78 -0.41
N LYS A 64 -1.19 -10.16 -1.14
CA LYS A 64 0.04 -9.40 -1.30
C LYS A 64 0.07 -8.81 -2.70
N TYR A 65 0.33 -7.52 -2.79
CA TYR A 65 0.40 -6.81 -4.07
C TYR A 65 1.76 -6.14 -4.20
N ASP A 66 2.49 -6.49 -5.24
CA ASP A 66 3.84 -5.98 -5.49
C ASP A 66 3.86 -4.77 -6.45
N GLY A 67 2.70 -4.25 -6.83
CA GLY A 67 2.55 -3.18 -7.81
C GLY A 67 2.12 -3.69 -9.17
N TYR A 68 2.22 -4.98 -9.41
CA TYR A 68 1.88 -5.61 -10.70
C TYR A 68 0.98 -6.82 -10.51
N ASN A 69 1.29 -7.68 -9.58
CA ASN A 69 0.61 -8.96 -9.39
C ASN A 69 0.12 -9.13 -7.97
N PHE A 70 -0.99 -9.84 -7.83
CA PHE A 70 -1.51 -10.30 -6.56
C PHE A 70 -1.08 -11.73 -6.28
N THR A 71 -0.68 -11.98 -5.05
CA THR A 71 -0.52 -13.32 -4.49
C THR A 71 -1.55 -13.47 -3.39
N VAL A 72 -2.37 -14.52 -3.46
CA VAL A 72 -3.44 -14.74 -2.50
C VAL A 72 -3.09 -15.91 -1.61
N TYR A 73 -3.14 -15.69 -0.31
CA TYR A 73 -2.90 -16.70 0.71
C TYR A 73 -4.21 -17.05 1.36
N ARG A 74 -4.61 -18.31 1.23
CA ARG A 74 -5.86 -18.83 1.79
C ARG A 74 -5.59 -19.96 2.77
N HIS A 75 -6.60 -20.23 3.58
CA HIS A 75 -6.59 -21.43 4.40
C HIS A 75 -6.64 -22.67 3.51
N GLU A 76 -5.75 -23.59 3.77
CA GLU A 76 -5.69 -24.89 3.08
C GLU A 76 -5.91 -25.99 4.11
N TYR A 77 -6.98 -26.72 3.94
CA TYR A 77 -7.43 -27.68 4.94
C TYR A 77 -6.36 -28.70 5.35
N ALA A 78 -5.59 -29.18 4.40
CA ALA A 78 -4.56 -30.19 4.65
C ALA A 78 -3.18 -29.60 4.96
N ASN A 79 -3.04 -28.28 4.96
CA ASN A 79 -1.77 -27.61 5.16
C ASN A 79 -1.75 -26.88 6.51
N PRO A 80 -1.05 -27.41 7.52
CA PRO A 80 -0.98 -26.76 8.84
C PRO A 80 -0.20 -25.43 8.81
N ASN A 81 0.51 -25.13 7.73
CA ASN A 81 1.26 -23.89 7.57
C ASN A 81 0.47 -22.81 6.85
N SER A 82 -0.75 -23.09 6.46
CA SER A 82 -1.63 -22.08 5.88
C SER A 82 -2.25 -21.20 6.98
N ILE A 83 -2.84 -20.07 6.59
CA ILE A 83 -3.55 -19.21 7.55
C ILE A 83 -4.74 -19.94 8.16
N ALA A 84 -5.12 -19.53 9.37
CA ALA A 84 -6.13 -20.24 10.15
C ALA A 84 -7.54 -20.17 9.54
N SER A 85 -7.84 -19.11 8.78
CA SER A 85 -9.14 -18.92 8.13
C SER A 85 -8.98 -17.96 6.97
N ASP A 86 -9.84 -18.09 5.97
CA ASP A 86 -9.90 -17.14 4.85
C ASP A 86 -10.48 -15.79 5.26
N ILE A 87 -11.24 -15.75 6.33
CA ILE A 87 -11.82 -14.50 6.83
C ILE A 87 -10.78 -13.81 7.68
N THR A 88 -10.04 -12.90 7.06
CA THR A 88 -8.97 -12.14 7.70
C THR A 88 -9.46 -10.74 8.05
N ARG A 89 -9.08 -10.25 9.22
CA ARG A 89 -9.63 -9.02 9.78
C ARG A 89 -8.59 -7.94 10.01
N CYS A 90 -7.38 -8.33 10.34
CA CYS A 90 -6.31 -7.39 10.62
C CYS A 90 -4.97 -7.95 10.20
N ILE A 91 -4.04 -7.05 9.95
CA ILE A 91 -2.67 -7.37 9.58
C ILE A 91 -1.75 -6.45 10.35
N ALA A 92 -0.70 -7.02 10.91
CA ALA A 92 0.42 -6.27 11.44
C ALA A 92 1.71 -6.80 10.82
N ILE A 93 2.63 -5.92 10.53
CA ILE A 93 3.94 -6.27 9.99
C ILE A 93 4.97 -5.77 10.99
N ASP A 94 5.79 -6.69 11.50
CA ASP A 94 6.81 -6.34 12.48
C ASP A 94 8.10 -5.85 11.83
N ASP A 95 9.08 -5.49 12.65
CA ASP A 95 10.35 -4.95 12.17
C ASP A 95 11.18 -5.96 11.39
N SER A 96 10.88 -7.25 11.52
CA SER A 96 11.50 -8.33 10.77
C SER A 96 10.72 -8.71 9.52
N ASP A 97 9.74 -7.90 9.14
CA ASP A 97 8.83 -8.16 8.01
C ASP A 97 8.02 -9.46 8.15
N GLN A 98 7.84 -9.93 9.38
CA GLN A 98 6.90 -11.02 9.63
C GLN A 98 5.47 -10.48 9.60
N ILE A 99 4.59 -11.22 8.98
CA ILE A 99 3.20 -10.83 8.81
C ILE A 99 2.33 -11.53 9.86
N TRP A 100 1.68 -10.74 10.68
CA TRP A 100 0.74 -11.22 11.68
C TRP A 100 -0.67 -11.00 11.16
N VAL A 101 -1.44 -12.05 11.05
CA VAL A 101 -2.78 -12.00 10.48
C VAL A 101 -3.78 -12.44 11.52
N GLY A 102 -4.66 -11.53 11.91
CA GLY A 102 -5.80 -11.86 12.73
C GLY A 102 -6.94 -12.36 11.86
N THR A 103 -7.36 -13.59 12.08
CA THR A 103 -8.45 -14.22 11.35
C THR A 103 -9.62 -14.54 12.28
N ARG A 104 -10.73 -14.92 11.68
CA ARG A 104 -11.90 -15.37 12.43
C ARG A 104 -11.61 -16.58 13.32
N GLU A 105 -10.65 -17.43 12.93
CA GLU A 105 -10.32 -18.67 13.64
C GLU A 105 -9.03 -18.57 14.45
N GLY A 106 -8.46 -17.38 14.60
CA GLY A 106 -7.27 -17.16 15.39
C GLY A 106 -6.21 -16.34 14.69
N LEU A 107 -5.05 -16.27 15.32
CA LEU A 107 -3.91 -15.50 14.87
C LEU A 107 -2.93 -16.39 14.11
N SER A 108 -2.52 -15.94 12.96
CA SER A 108 -1.51 -16.60 12.14
C SER A 108 -0.30 -15.70 11.99
N LEU A 109 0.88 -16.29 12.08
CA LEU A 109 2.15 -15.60 11.88
C LEU A 109 2.85 -16.20 10.68
N SER A 110 3.22 -15.36 9.73
CA SER A 110 4.05 -15.82 8.62
C SER A 110 5.45 -16.13 9.12
N LEU A 111 5.97 -17.28 8.71
CA LEU A 111 7.36 -17.59 8.92
C LEU A 111 8.05 -17.37 7.58
N ILE A 112 8.43 -16.13 7.35
CA ILE A 112 9.15 -15.80 6.12
C ILE A 112 10.60 -16.18 6.34
N HIS A 113 11.01 -17.19 5.65
CA HIS A 113 12.41 -17.57 5.57
C HIS A 113 12.98 -17.01 4.28
N ILE A 114 13.86 -16.12 4.49
CA ILE A 114 14.60 -15.52 3.39
C ILE A 114 15.90 -16.28 3.20
#